data_d025562d1a296e932ac722b94bece740
#
_entry.id   d025562d1a296e932ac722b94bece740
#
_cell.length_a   1.000
_cell.length_b   1.000
_cell.length_c   1.000
_cell.angle_alpha   90.00
_cell.angle_beta   90.00
_cell.angle_gamma   90.00
#
_symmetry.space_group_name_H-M   'P 1'
#
loop_
_entity.id
_entity.type
_entity.pdbx_description
1 polymer ?
#
loop_
_entity_poly.entity_id
_entity_poly.type
_entity_poly.pdbx_seq_one_letter_code
_entity_poly.pdbx_strand_id
1 'polypeptide(L)'
;MNIQQIRNATLKITYAGRTFLVDPWLAGKGETGTFRSLGGVFRCKDGTWDIPMPMCDLPFPREDILKGVDACICTHVHPDHIDISPDGTIGAALDSTLPLFVQSMEDAHAFVRSGFRDVTVMYENSRFDDILLVRVPARHGTKIPCGPACGVILHHPDEPVLYLAGDTIWYDAVAQTLRRWRPGVIVLNACAAFLLDEGRLIMDDADVEKVVRACDGAAVIVSHMDNVAHATISRADMKKRLAERGLETRVIMPDDGQILTFPADR
;
A
#
# COMPACT_ATOMS: atom_id res chain seq x y z
N MET A 1 6.88 15.48 -7.82
CA MET A 1 6.00 14.40 -7.33
C MET A 1 5.20 14.84 -6.12
N ASN A 2 3.92 14.47 -6.03
CA ASN A 2 3.09 14.63 -4.82
C ASN A 2 2.54 13.29 -4.39
N ILE A 3 2.55 13.03 -3.07
CA ILE A 3 1.95 11.82 -2.47
C ILE A 3 0.93 12.27 -1.43
N GLN A 4 -0.33 11.94 -1.65
CA GLN A 4 -1.40 12.15 -0.69
C GLN A 4 -1.72 10.83 0.01
N GLN A 5 -1.57 10.80 1.34
CA GLN A 5 -2.08 9.71 2.16
C GLN A 5 -3.59 9.82 2.20
N ILE A 6 -4.31 8.88 1.62
CA ILE A 6 -5.77 8.85 1.75
C ILE A 6 -6.13 8.18 3.07
N ARG A 7 -5.91 6.87 3.16
CA ARG A 7 -6.17 6.09 4.38
C ARG A 7 -5.55 4.69 4.23
N ASN A 8 -5.04 4.11 5.30
CA ASN A 8 -4.40 2.78 5.27
C ASN A 8 -3.30 2.72 4.19
N ALA A 9 -3.36 1.75 3.27
CA ALA A 9 -2.45 1.64 2.13
C ALA A 9 -2.86 2.53 0.94
N THR A 10 -4.05 3.16 0.96
CA THR A 10 -4.55 3.96 -0.14
C THR A 10 -3.79 5.28 -0.28
N LEU A 11 -3.15 5.46 -1.42
CA LEU A 11 -2.38 6.66 -1.77
C LEU A 11 -2.87 7.25 -3.08
N LYS A 12 -2.95 8.59 -3.17
CA LYS A 12 -3.12 9.30 -4.44
C LYS A 12 -1.80 9.98 -4.79
N ILE A 13 -1.19 9.57 -5.90
CA ILE A 13 0.18 9.95 -6.26
C ILE A 13 0.19 10.66 -7.60
N THR A 14 0.65 11.92 -7.63
CA THR A 14 0.97 12.61 -8.89
C THR A 14 2.46 12.44 -9.17
N TYR A 15 2.79 11.75 -10.26
CA TYR A 15 4.14 11.38 -10.67
C TYR A 15 4.32 11.63 -12.17
N ALA A 16 5.31 12.44 -12.56
CA ALA A 16 5.57 12.80 -13.94
C ALA A 16 4.31 13.29 -14.70
N GLY A 17 3.49 14.12 -14.06
CA GLY A 17 2.27 14.68 -14.65
C GLY A 17 1.07 13.73 -14.72
N ARG A 18 1.17 12.49 -14.24
CA ARG A 18 0.08 11.52 -14.15
C ARG A 18 -0.31 11.24 -12.70
N THR A 19 -1.58 10.97 -12.48
CA THR A 19 -2.14 10.69 -11.15
C THR A 19 -2.57 9.24 -11.03
N PHE A 20 -1.92 8.53 -10.12
CA PHE A 20 -2.21 7.14 -9.77
C PHE A 20 -2.98 7.06 -8.46
N LEU A 21 -3.97 6.17 -8.39
CA LEU A 21 -4.60 5.75 -7.14
C LEU A 21 -4.11 4.34 -6.81
N VAL A 22 -3.39 4.21 -5.70
CA VAL A 22 -2.76 2.96 -5.26
C VAL A 22 -3.61 2.33 -4.17
N ASP A 23 -3.84 1.02 -4.28
CA ASP A 23 -4.59 0.21 -3.32
C ASP A 23 -5.89 0.90 -2.86
N PRO A 24 -6.85 1.13 -3.78
CA PRO A 24 -8.01 1.99 -3.57
C PRO A 24 -9.08 1.34 -2.69
N TRP A 25 -8.82 1.26 -1.39
CA TRP A 25 -9.80 0.86 -0.39
C TRP A 25 -10.67 2.05 0.01
N LEU A 26 -11.79 2.22 -0.66
CA LEU A 26 -12.68 3.38 -0.56
C LEU A 26 -13.96 3.13 0.26
N ALA A 27 -14.08 1.96 0.90
CA ALA A 27 -15.18 1.64 1.80
C ALA A 27 -15.33 2.71 2.91
N GLY A 28 -16.52 3.03 3.33
CA GLY A 28 -16.79 3.86 4.51
C GLY A 28 -16.41 3.11 5.78
N LYS A 29 -16.34 3.85 6.90
CA LYS A 29 -16.03 3.26 8.21
C LYS A 29 -16.92 2.06 8.50
N GLY A 30 -16.30 0.90 8.78
CA GLY A 30 -16.96 -0.35 9.10
C GLY A 30 -17.59 -1.09 7.93
N GLU A 31 -17.64 -0.54 6.72
CA GLU A 31 -18.35 -1.13 5.58
C GLU A 31 -17.72 -2.44 5.07
N THR A 32 -16.42 -2.65 5.22
CA THR A 32 -15.76 -3.93 4.88
C THR A 32 -16.19 -5.05 5.83
N GLY A 33 -16.67 -4.71 7.01
CA GLY A 33 -17.06 -5.66 8.04
C GLY A 33 -15.91 -6.07 8.97
N THR A 34 -16.01 -7.27 9.53
CA THR A 34 -15.11 -7.80 10.55
C THR A 34 -14.44 -9.07 10.05
N PHE A 35 -13.36 -9.53 10.69
CA PHE A 35 -12.77 -10.84 10.37
C PHE A 35 -13.77 -11.97 10.47
N ARG A 36 -14.71 -11.89 11.41
CA ARG A 36 -15.81 -12.87 11.55
C ARG A 36 -16.75 -12.83 10.34
N SER A 37 -17.16 -11.65 9.88
CA SER A 37 -18.05 -11.52 8.73
C SER A 37 -17.39 -11.87 7.40
N LEU A 38 -16.05 -11.78 7.31
CA LEU A 38 -15.25 -12.23 6.17
C LEU A 38 -15.05 -13.77 6.12
N GLY A 39 -15.86 -14.52 6.89
CA GLY A 39 -15.87 -15.98 6.86
C GLY A 39 -14.81 -16.66 7.71
N GLY A 40 -14.07 -15.92 8.52
CA GLY A 40 -13.07 -16.49 9.45
C GLY A 40 -11.87 -17.15 8.75
N VAL A 41 -11.62 -16.83 7.48
CA VAL A 41 -10.49 -17.34 6.70
C VAL A 41 -9.16 -16.95 7.33
N PHE A 42 -9.10 -15.73 7.90
CA PHE A 42 -7.91 -15.21 8.57
C PHE A 42 -8.05 -15.37 10.09
N ARG A 43 -7.10 -16.05 10.72
CA ARG A 43 -7.10 -16.25 12.17
C ARG A 43 -6.39 -15.10 12.87
N CYS A 44 -7.18 -14.20 13.44
CA CYS A 44 -6.67 -13.05 14.21
C CYS A 44 -6.64 -13.32 15.73
N LYS A 45 -5.99 -12.43 16.49
CA LYS A 45 -5.93 -12.50 17.95
C LYS A 45 -7.32 -12.34 18.58
N ASP A 46 -7.49 -12.90 19.78
CA ASP A 46 -8.70 -12.66 20.58
C ASP A 46 -8.92 -11.16 20.80
N GLY A 47 -10.19 -10.73 20.72
CA GLY A 47 -10.59 -9.33 20.84
C GLY A 47 -10.56 -8.52 19.54
N THR A 48 -10.00 -9.05 18.45
CA THR A 48 -9.96 -8.33 17.16
C THR A 48 -10.98 -8.82 16.14
N TRP A 49 -11.62 -9.97 16.39
CA TRP A 49 -12.56 -10.64 15.46
C TRP A 49 -13.78 -9.81 15.06
N ASP A 50 -14.26 -8.97 15.98
CA ASP A 50 -15.52 -8.24 15.83
C ASP A 50 -15.32 -6.73 15.68
N ILE A 51 -14.08 -6.27 15.43
CA ILE A 51 -13.79 -4.87 15.14
C ILE A 51 -14.08 -4.59 13.66
N PRO A 52 -15.05 -3.70 13.37
CA PRO A 52 -15.37 -3.35 11.98
C PRO A 52 -14.25 -2.55 11.32
N MET A 53 -13.97 -2.85 10.06
CA MET A 53 -12.97 -2.19 9.23
C MET A 53 -13.62 -1.49 8.02
N PRO A 54 -13.07 -0.39 7.52
CA PRO A 54 -12.00 0.44 8.11
C PRO A 54 -12.40 1.04 9.45
N MET A 55 -11.41 1.31 10.32
CA MET A 55 -11.68 1.87 11.65
C MET A 55 -11.93 3.39 11.65
N CYS A 56 -11.52 4.07 10.59
CA CYS A 56 -11.72 5.52 10.39
C CYS A 56 -12.47 5.80 9.08
N ASP A 57 -13.11 6.97 9.01
CA ASP A 57 -13.73 7.47 7.79
C ASP A 57 -12.67 7.87 6.74
N LEU A 58 -13.09 8.01 5.48
CA LEU A 58 -12.27 8.65 4.45
C LEU A 58 -12.07 10.12 4.80
N PRO A 59 -10.89 10.71 4.53
CA PRO A 59 -10.61 12.12 4.80
C PRO A 59 -11.38 13.08 3.87
N PHE A 60 -11.87 12.56 2.74
CA PHE A 60 -12.61 13.29 1.71
C PHE A 60 -13.72 12.41 1.12
N PRO A 61 -14.76 13.01 0.47
CA PRO A 61 -15.71 12.26 -0.34
C PRO A 61 -15.01 11.40 -1.42
N ARG A 62 -15.58 10.22 -1.73
CA ARG A 62 -15.01 9.30 -2.74
C ARG A 62 -14.79 9.98 -4.09
N GLU A 63 -15.76 10.79 -4.52
CA GLU A 63 -15.71 11.56 -5.78
C GLU A 63 -14.52 12.52 -5.85
N ASP A 64 -14.14 13.14 -4.73
CA ASP A 64 -12.98 14.04 -4.67
C ASP A 64 -11.67 13.24 -4.70
N ILE A 65 -11.64 12.06 -4.08
CA ILE A 65 -10.48 11.16 -4.15
C ILE A 65 -10.27 10.67 -5.58
N LEU A 66 -11.34 10.28 -6.28
CA LEU A 66 -11.31 9.74 -7.64
C LEU A 66 -11.06 10.81 -8.72
N LYS A 67 -11.32 12.07 -8.41
CA LYS A 67 -11.20 13.16 -9.39
C LYS A 67 -9.78 13.30 -9.92
N GLY A 68 -9.63 13.19 -11.25
CA GLY A 68 -8.35 13.37 -11.96
C GLY A 68 -7.38 12.20 -11.78
N VAL A 69 -7.87 11.02 -11.41
CA VAL A 69 -7.08 9.77 -11.45
C VAL A 69 -6.95 9.31 -12.89
N ASP A 70 -5.72 9.08 -13.36
CA ASP A 70 -5.40 8.61 -14.71
C ASP A 70 -5.32 7.07 -14.75
N ALA A 71 -4.85 6.43 -13.68
CA ALA A 71 -4.73 4.97 -13.58
C ALA A 71 -4.77 4.50 -12.12
N CYS A 72 -5.08 3.23 -11.91
CA CYS A 72 -5.01 2.56 -10.61
C CYS A 72 -3.87 1.54 -10.55
N ILE A 73 -3.30 1.36 -9.36
CA ILE A 73 -2.33 0.29 -9.07
C ILE A 73 -2.89 -0.50 -7.89
N CYS A 74 -3.04 -1.83 -8.05
CA CYS A 74 -3.40 -2.74 -6.97
C CYS A 74 -2.21 -3.67 -6.69
N THR A 75 -1.59 -3.51 -5.50
CA THR A 75 -0.41 -4.31 -5.11
C THR A 75 -0.76 -5.75 -4.80
N HIS A 76 -1.98 -6.00 -4.31
CA HIS A 76 -2.59 -7.31 -4.12
C HIS A 76 -4.09 -7.17 -3.76
N VAL A 77 -4.83 -8.27 -3.93
CA VAL A 77 -6.27 -8.29 -3.70
C VAL A 77 -6.55 -8.78 -2.27
N HIS A 78 -6.45 -7.84 -1.29
CA HIS A 78 -6.94 -8.03 0.07
C HIS A 78 -8.01 -6.98 0.40
N PRO A 79 -8.97 -7.29 1.30
CA PRO A 79 -10.12 -6.43 1.57
C PRO A 79 -9.79 -5.11 2.29
N ASP A 80 -8.55 -4.91 2.69
CA ASP A 80 -8.01 -3.66 3.26
C ASP A 80 -7.10 -2.90 2.27
N HIS A 81 -7.00 -3.37 1.02
CA HIS A 81 -6.31 -2.71 -0.10
C HIS A 81 -7.25 -2.35 -1.24
N ILE A 82 -8.33 -3.09 -1.40
CA ILE A 82 -9.34 -2.84 -2.44
C ILE A 82 -10.72 -3.25 -1.92
N ASP A 83 -11.75 -2.50 -2.30
CA ASP A 83 -13.12 -2.86 -1.94
C ASP A 83 -13.51 -4.20 -2.59
N ILE A 84 -14.02 -5.13 -1.78
CA ILE A 84 -14.58 -6.40 -2.22
C ILE A 84 -16.01 -6.49 -1.73
N SER A 85 -16.96 -6.51 -2.66
CA SER A 85 -18.39 -6.62 -2.35
C SER A 85 -18.75 -8.05 -1.91
N PRO A 86 -19.87 -8.27 -1.19
CA PRO A 86 -20.29 -9.60 -0.74
C PRO A 86 -20.51 -10.62 -1.87
N ASP A 87 -20.78 -10.16 -3.09
CA ASP A 87 -20.93 -11.01 -4.29
C ASP A 87 -19.58 -11.32 -4.97
N GLY A 88 -18.47 -10.83 -4.39
CA GLY A 88 -17.12 -11.01 -4.91
C GLY A 88 -16.69 -9.97 -5.96
N THR A 89 -17.51 -8.96 -6.25
CA THR A 89 -17.11 -7.85 -7.14
C THR A 89 -16.00 -7.02 -6.49
N ILE A 90 -14.92 -6.78 -7.22
CA ILE A 90 -13.73 -6.06 -6.73
C ILE A 90 -13.74 -4.64 -7.30
N GLY A 91 -13.45 -3.64 -6.47
CA GLY A 91 -13.27 -2.25 -6.89
C GLY A 91 -14.54 -1.57 -7.41
N ALA A 92 -15.72 -1.92 -6.86
CA ALA A 92 -17.01 -1.40 -7.31
C ALA A 92 -17.12 0.14 -7.28
N ALA A 93 -16.31 0.83 -6.48
CA ALA A 93 -16.28 2.30 -6.42
C ALA A 93 -15.48 2.94 -7.57
N LEU A 94 -14.71 2.17 -8.33
CA LEU A 94 -13.84 2.66 -9.39
C LEU A 94 -14.56 2.68 -10.74
N ASP A 95 -14.18 3.62 -11.61
CA ASP A 95 -14.56 3.57 -13.02
C ASP A 95 -13.85 2.38 -13.68
N SER A 96 -14.63 1.42 -14.18
CA SER A 96 -14.13 0.20 -14.84
C SER A 96 -13.38 0.45 -16.17
N THR A 97 -13.35 1.69 -16.65
CA THR A 97 -12.60 2.10 -17.84
C THR A 97 -11.22 2.65 -17.50
N LEU A 98 -10.94 2.93 -16.21
CA LEU A 98 -9.60 3.35 -15.80
C LEU A 98 -8.58 2.24 -16.03
N PRO A 99 -7.40 2.54 -16.60
CA PRO A 99 -6.27 1.61 -16.64
C PRO A 99 -5.94 1.11 -15.24
N LEU A 100 -5.83 -0.21 -15.09
CA LEU A 100 -5.54 -0.84 -13.80
C LEU A 100 -4.30 -1.74 -13.93
N PHE A 101 -3.32 -1.50 -13.07
CA PHE A 101 -2.09 -2.27 -12.98
C PHE A 101 -2.15 -3.22 -11.78
N VAL A 102 -1.94 -4.52 -12.03
CA VAL A 102 -2.03 -5.58 -11.03
C VAL A 102 -0.79 -6.46 -11.01
N GLN A 103 -0.60 -7.24 -9.96
CA GLN A 103 0.61 -8.05 -9.80
C GLN A 103 0.59 -9.38 -10.57
N SER A 104 -0.58 -9.95 -10.85
CA SER A 104 -0.69 -11.32 -11.37
C SER A 104 -1.82 -11.48 -12.38
N MET A 105 -1.74 -12.56 -13.18
CA MET A 105 -2.84 -12.95 -14.08
C MET A 105 -4.10 -13.35 -13.31
N GLU A 106 -3.95 -13.91 -12.11
CA GLU A 106 -5.08 -14.26 -11.25
C GLU A 106 -5.87 -13.01 -10.85
N ASP A 107 -5.16 -11.97 -10.38
CA ASP A 107 -5.76 -10.68 -10.05
C ASP A 107 -6.38 -10.03 -11.30
N ALA A 108 -5.68 -10.05 -12.44
CA ALA A 108 -6.22 -9.52 -13.69
C ALA A 108 -7.55 -10.18 -14.07
N HIS A 109 -7.63 -11.50 -13.98
CA HIS A 109 -8.87 -12.21 -14.24
C HIS A 109 -9.98 -11.85 -13.25
N ALA A 110 -9.64 -11.64 -11.97
CA ALA A 110 -10.61 -11.24 -10.95
C ALA A 110 -11.19 -9.84 -11.25
N PHE A 111 -10.36 -8.87 -11.63
CA PHE A 111 -10.81 -7.54 -12.02
C PHE A 111 -11.61 -7.55 -13.34
N VAL A 112 -11.19 -8.33 -14.34
CA VAL A 112 -11.95 -8.49 -15.59
C VAL A 112 -13.33 -9.07 -15.31
N ARG A 113 -13.46 -10.08 -14.44
CA ARG A 113 -14.78 -10.61 -14.02
C ARG A 113 -15.62 -9.56 -13.27
N SER A 114 -14.97 -8.60 -12.60
CA SER A 114 -15.62 -7.46 -11.94
C SER A 114 -15.97 -6.31 -12.90
N GLY A 115 -15.71 -6.47 -14.22
CA GLY A 115 -16.13 -5.52 -15.26
C GLY A 115 -15.04 -4.56 -15.74
N PHE A 116 -13.82 -4.63 -15.22
CA PHE A 116 -12.70 -3.79 -15.69
C PHE A 116 -12.29 -4.18 -17.11
N ARG A 117 -12.00 -3.18 -17.95
CA ARG A 117 -11.73 -3.35 -19.39
C ARG A 117 -10.28 -3.21 -19.76
N ASP A 118 -9.52 -2.44 -18.99
CA ASP A 118 -8.10 -2.17 -19.22
C ASP A 118 -7.29 -2.61 -17.99
N VAL A 119 -6.90 -3.89 -17.96
CA VAL A 119 -6.15 -4.50 -16.85
C VAL A 119 -4.82 -5.01 -17.35
N THR A 120 -3.75 -4.45 -16.82
CA THR A 120 -2.36 -4.80 -17.17
C THR A 120 -1.66 -5.49 -16.00
N VAL A 121 -1.13 -6.68 -16.22
CA VAL A 121 -0.21 -7.32 -15.27
C VAL A 121 1.14 -6.63 -15.31
N MET A 122 1.62 -6.18 -14.15
CA MET A 122 2.94 -5.54 -14.05
C MET A 122 4.09 -6.56 -14.16
N TYR A 123 5.10 -6.19 -14.92
CA TYR A 123 6.38 -6.89 -15.06
C TYR A 123 7.55 -5.92 -14.82
N GLU A 124 8.77 -6.32 -15.18
CA GLU A 124 9.97 -5.46 -15.05
C GLU A 124 10.01 -4.27 -16.02
N ASN A 125 9.20 -4.27 -17.07
CA ASN A 125 9.19 -3.27 -18.15
C ASN A 125 7.80 -2.69 -18.45
N SER A 126 6.86 -2.84 -17.55
CA SER A 126 5.51 -2.26 -17.70
C SER A 126 5.59 -0.74 -17.70
N ARG A 127 4.71 -0.10 -18.46
CA ARG A 127 4.68 1.36 -18.58
C ARG A 127 3.25 1.88 -18.56
N PHE A 128 3.14 3.11 -18.03
CA PHE A 128 2.00 3.99 -18.27
C PHE A 128 2.56 5.27 -18.88
N ASP A 129 2.31 5.50 -20.16
CA ASP A 129 3.00 6.51 -20.97
C ASP A 129 4.55 6.32 -20.91
N ASP A 130 5.27 7.34 -20.47
CA ASP A 130 6.73 7.33 -20.29
C ASP A 130 7.19 6.88 -18.90
N ILE A 131 6.24 6.67 -17.97
CA ILE A 131 6.52 6.20 -16.61
C ILE A 131 6.71 4.67 -16.61
N LEU A 132 7.86 4.22 -16.12
CA LEU A 132 8.14 2.81 -15.92
C LEU A 132 7.51 2.34 -14.59
N LEU A 133 6.71 1.28 -14.65
CA LEU A 133 6.08 0.62 -13.50
C LEU A 133 6.68 -0.77 -13.34
N VAL A 134 7.54 -0.98 -12.35
CA VAL A 134 8.23 -2.25 -12.16
C VAL A 134 7.67 -2.98 -10.95
N ARG A 135 7.12 -4.16 -11.17
CA ARG A 135 6.77 -5.06 -10.08
C ARG A 135 8.05 -5.59 -9.42
N VAL A 136 8.15 -5.46 -8.10
CA VAL A 136 9.24 -6.00 -7.30
C VAL A 136 8.71 -6.98 -6.25
N PRO A 137 9.54 -7.95 -5.80
CA PRO A 137 9.09 -8.96 -4.85
C PRO A 137 8.67 -8.37 -3.50
N ALA A 138 7.60 -8.94 -2.92
CA ALA A 138 7.17 -8.74 -1.54
C ALA A 138 7.03 -10.09 -0.83
N ARG A 139 7.12 -10.08 0.50
CA ARG A 139 6.87 -11.23 1.37
C ARG A 139 5.89 -10.83 2.46
N HIS A 140 4.64 -11.20 2.26
CA HIS A 140 3.52 -10.86 3.13
C HIS A 140 3.30 -11.94 4.20
N GLY A 141 4.15 -11.95 5.21
CA GLY A 141 4.10 -12.90 6.33
C GLY A 141 5.46 -13.44 6.76
N THR A 142 5.67 -13.57 8.07
CA THR A 142 6.93 -14.06 8.65
C THR A 142 7.00 -15.58 8.72
N LYS A 143 5.86 -16.27 8.89
CA LYS A 143 5.77 -17.74 8.98
C LYS A 143 5.43 -18.32 7.61
N ILE A 144 4.21 -18.10 7.16
CA ILE A 144 3.72 -18.48 5.83
C ILE A 144 3.22 -17.21 5.11
N PRO A 145 3.29 -17.12 3.78
CA PRO A 145 2.74 -15.99 3.04
C PRO A 145 1.22 -15.88 3.20
N CYS A 146 0.72 -14.68 3.46
CA CYS A 146 -0.71 -14.34 3.46
C CYS A 146 -1.16 -14.00 2.02
N GLY A 147 -1.01 -14.96 1.12
CA GLY A 147 -1.24 -14.74 -0.31
C GLY A 147 -0.11 -14.02 -1.04
N PRO A 148 -0.25 -13.87 -2.37
CA PRO A 148 0.70 -13.13 -3.19
C PRO A 148 0.56 -11.62 -2.97
N ALA A 149 1.68 -10.90 -2.90
CA ALA A 149 1.77 -9.45 -2.81
C ALA A 149 2.98 -8.95 -3.59
N CYS A 150 2.99 -7.69 -3.99
CA CYS A 150 4.14 -7.07 -4.64
C CYS A 150 4.40 -5.65 -4.13
N GLY A 151 5.65 -5.22 -4.28
CA GLY A 151 5.99 -3.80 -4.31
C GLY A 151 6.01 -3.27 -5.75
N VAL A 152 6.04 -1.94 -5.88
CA VAL A 152 6.09 -1.27 -7.18
C VAL A 152 7.17 -0.17 -7.16
N ILE A 153 8.01 -0.15 -8.19
CA ILE A 153 8.88 0.98 -8.49
C ILE A 153 8.21 1.85 -9.57
N LEU A 154 8.10 3.15 -9.32
CA LEU A 154 7.82 4.14 -10.35
C LEU A 154 9.14 4.86 -10.70
N HIS A 155 9.44 4.90 -11.98
CA HIS A 155 10.66 5.55 -12.48
C HIS A 155 10.38 6.40 -13.71
N HIS A 156 10.80 7.66 -13.65
CA HIS A 156 10.83 8.63 -14.74
C HIS A 156 12.07 9.51 -14.59
N PRO A 157 12.75 9.94 -15.69
CA PRO A 157 13.99 10.71 -15.61
C PRO A 157 13.89 12.02 -14.81
N ASP A 158 12.74 12.67 -14.81
CA ASP A 158 12.51 13.97 -14.18
C ASP A 158 11.97 13.89 -12.76
N GLU A 159 11.83 12.70 -12.19
CA GLU A 159 11.27 12.49 -10.84
C GLU A 159 12.17 11.57 -10.00
N PRO A 160 12.24 11.77 -8.68
CA PRO A 160 12.87 10.79 -7.80
C PRO A 160 12.26 9.40 -8.01
N VAL A 161 13.10 8.37 -8.04
CA VAL A 161 12.59 6.99 -8.07
C VAL A 161 11.73 6.77 -6.83
N LEU A 162 10.48 6.34 -7.03
CA LEU A 162 9.55 6.03 -5.97
C LEU A 162 9.46 4.51 -5.79
N TYR A 163 9.65 4.03 -4.56
CA TYR A 163 9.39 2.65 -4.16
C TYR A 163 8.18 2.56 -3.24
N LEU A 164 7.13 1.93 -3.72
CA LEU A 164 5.99 1.48 -2.92
C LEU A 164 6.27 0.04 -2.50
N ALA A 165 6.55 -0.18 -1.22
CA ALA A 165 6.93 -1.52 -0.75
C ALA A 165 5.76 -2.51 -0.78
N GLY A 166 4.51 -2.01 -0.68
CA GLY A 166 3.32 -2.84 -0.50
C GLY A 166 3.37 -3.61 0.81
N ASP A 167 2.61 -4.69 0.89
CA ASP A 167 2.58 -5.53 2.06
C ASP A 167 3.74 -6.53 2.05
N THR A 168 4.79 -6.17 2.77
CA THR A 168 6.01 -6.97 2.91
C THR A 168 6.64 -6.79 4.27
N ILE A 169 7.31 -7.81 4.76
CA ILE A 169 8.32 -7.71 5.82
C ILE A 169 9.66 -7.30 5.22
N TRP A 170 10.60 -6.88 6.07
CA TRP A 170 12.02 -6.77 5.64
C TRP A 170 12.61 -8.16 5.39
N TYR A 171 13.20 -8.36 4.20
CA TYR A 171 13.96 -9.54 3.81
C TYR A 171 14.91 -9.20 2.65
N ASP A 172 15.72 -10.16 2.21
CA ASP A 172 16.81 -9.92 1.25
C ASP A 172 16.37 -9.27 -0.06
N ALA A 173 15.18 -9.59 -0.59
CA ALA A 173 14.73 -9.00 -1.84
C ALA A 173 14.36 -7.50 -1.68
N VAL A 174 13.88 -7.06 -0.52
CA VAL A 174 13.72 -5.63 -0.22
C VAL A 174 15.07 -4.93 -0.25
N ALA A 175 16.08 -5.48 0.43
CA ALA A 175 17.43 -4.92 0.40
C ALA A 175 18.05 -4.92 -1.02
N GLN A 176 17.75 -5.92 -1.84
CA GLN A 176 18.17 -5.96 -3.26
C GLN A 176 17.47 -4.88 -4.08
N THR A 177 16.16 -4.69 -3.89
CA THR A 177 15.38 -3.64 -4.53
C THR A 177 15.94 -2.26 -4.23
N LEU A 178 16.23 -1.96 -2.96
CA LEU A 178 16.83 -0.69 -2.55
C LEU A 178 18.19 -0.45 -3.19
N ARG A 179 19.07 -1.47 -3.24
CA ARG A 179 20.38 -1.36 -3.89
C ARG A 179 20.29 -1.16 -5.39
N ARG A 180 19.36 -1.88 -6.07
CA ARG A 180 19.19 -1.81 -7.53
C ARG A 180 18.62 -0.46 -7.96
N TRP A 181 17.56 0.00 -7.29
CA TRP A 181 16.79 1.16 -7.74
C TRP A 181 17.17 2.47 -7.07
N ARG A 182 17.82 2.43 -5.91
CA ARG A 182 18.24 3.61 -5.12
C ARG A 182 17.13 4.66 -5.03
N PRO A 183 15.94 4.31 -4.52
CA PRO A 183 14.80 5.21 -4.52
C PRO A 183 15.09 6.48 -3.70
N GLY A 184 14.66 7.63 -4.23
CA GLY A 184 14.68 8.90 -3.51
C GLY A 184 13.52 9.02 -2.52
N VAL A 185 12.42 8.30 -2.80
CA VAL A 185 11.24 8.24 -1.91
C VAL A 185 10.77 6.80 -1.75
N ILE A 186 10.47 6.40 -0.51
CA ILE A 186 10.07 5.04 -0.16
C ILE A 186 8.80 5.11 0.68
N VAL A 187 7.76 4.36 0.32
CA VAL A 187 6.54 4.18 1.12
C VAL A 187 6.49 2.76 1.66
N LEU A 188 6.33 2.64 2.98
CA LEU A 188 6.30 1.39 3.73
C LEU A 188 4.95 1.19 4.40
N ASN A 189 4.33 0.03 4.25
CA ASN A 189 3.21 -0.41 5.06
C ASN A 189 3.77 -1.02 6.36
N ALA A 190 3.53 -0.39 7.53
CA ALA A 190 4.31 -0.74 8.72
C ALA A 190 3.54 -0.76 10.06
N CYS A 191 2.24 -1.04 10.07
CA CYS A 191 1.50 -1.20 11.33
C CYS A 191 1.76 -2.54 12.04
N ALA A 192 2.75 -3.34 11.58
CA ALA A 192 3.06 -4.67 12.10
C ALA A 192 1.82 -5.56 12.22
N ALA A 193 0.93 -5.51 11.22
CA ALA A 193 -0.26 -6.34 11.15
C ALA A 193 0.09 -7.82 11.39
N PHE A 194 -0.77 -8.53 12.14
CA PHE A 194 -0.47 -9.86 12.62
C PHE A 194 -1.67 -10.80 12.53
N LEU A 195 -1.44 -11.99 11.98
CA LEU A 195 -2.35 -13.11 11.99
C LEU A 195 -1.69 -14.33 12.66
N LEU A 196 -2.49 -15.24 13.23
CA LEU A 196 -1.95 -16.34 14.04
C LEU A 196 -1.14 -17.36 13.21
N ASP A 197 -1.59 -17.63 11.99
CA ASP A 197 -0.98 -18.64 11.13
C ASP A 197 0.19 -18.04 10.32
N GLU A 198 0.04 -16.83 9.79
CA GLU A 198 1.02 -16.14 8.95
C GLU A 198 2.12 -15.42 9.75
N GLY A 199 1.84 -15.11 11.02
CA GLY A 199 2.70 -14.31 11.88
C GLY A 199 2.55 -12.81 11.60
N ARG A 200 3.63 -12.04 11.74
CA ARG A 200 3.66 -10.64 11.35
C ARG A 200 3.65 -10.53 9.83
N LEU A 201 2.73 -9.75 9.29
CA LEU A 201 2.44 -9.66 7.86
C LEU A 201 3.28 -8.63 7.12
N ILE A 202 3.46 -7.45 7.74
CA ILE A 202 4.11 -6.28 7.17
C ILE A 202 5.20 -5.75 8.12
N MET A 203 5.90 -4.70 7.72
CA MET A 203 7.00 -4.13 8.51
C MET A 203 6.55 -3.65 9.88
N ASP A 204 7.50 -3.66 10.82
CA ASP A 204 7.45 -3.02 12.13
C ASP A 204 8.51 -1.90 12.22
N ASP A 205 8.64 -1.27 13.39
CA ASP A 205 9.62 -0.21 13.65
C ASP A 205 11.08 -0.65 13.44
N ALA A 206 11.40 -1.92 13.72
CA ALA A 206 12.74 -2.45 13.49
C ALA A 206 13.03 -2.66 11.99
N ASP A 207 12.02 -3.04 11.21
CA ASP A 207 12.15 -3.16 9.76
C ASP A 207 12.23 -1.78 9.08
N VAL A 208 11.47 -0.79 9.56
CA VAL A 208 11.60 0.62 9.13
C VAL A 208 13.01 1.13 9.36
N GLU A 209 13.61 0.87 10.53
CA GLU A 209 15.02 1.21 10.81
C GLU A 209 15.98 0.61 9.78
N LYS A 210 15.80 -0.67 9.42
CA LYS A 210 16.64 -1.34 8.41
C LYS A 210 16.54 -0.66 7.04
N VAL A 211 15.32 -0.25 6.62
CA VAL A 211 15.13 0.48 5.37
C VAL A 211 15.84 1.83 5.41
N VAL A 212 15.66 2.62 6.48
CA VAL A 212 16.33 3.93 6.64
C VAL A 212 17.84 3.79 6.57
N ARG A 213 18.42 2.76 7.23
CA ARG A 213 19.86 2.50 7.20
C ARG A 213 20.35 1.98 5.85
N ALA A 214 19.53 1.23 5.12
CA ALA A 214 19.89 0.67 3.82
C ALA A 214 19.82 1.69 2.68
N CYS A 215 19.09 2.79 2.84
CA CYS A 215 18.87 3.80 1.82
C CYS A 215 19.06 5.21 2.42
N ASP A 216 20.32 5.55 2.72
CA ASP A 216 20.64 6.87 3.28
C ASP A 216 20.34 7.97 2.27
N GLY A 217 19.69 9.05 2.74
CA GLY A 217 19.24 10.17 1.92
C GLY A 217 17.84 10.01 1.32
N ALA A 218 17.23 8.83 1.31
CA ALA A 218 15.84 8.66 0.87
C ALA A 218 14.86 9.27 1.90
N ALA A 219 13.77 9.85 1.40
CA ALA A 219 12.59 10.15 2.22
C ALA A 219 11.81 8.86 2.47
N VAL A 220 11.72 8.43 3.73
CA VAL A 220 10.97 7.22 4.10
C VAL A 220 9.63 7.62 4.71
N ILE A 221 8.56 7.12 4.11
CA ILE A 221 7.16 7.38 4.51
C ILE A 221 6.61 6.07 5.11
N VAL A 222 5.98 6.17 6.28
CA VAL A 222 5.23 5.07 6.89
C VAL A 222 3.74 5.28 6.68
N SER A 223 3.09 4.29 6.10
CA SER A 223 1.67 4.21 5.77
C SER A 223 1.03 2.95 6.38
N HIS A 224 -0.23 2.67 6.06
CA HIS A 224 -1.01 1.51 6.52
C HIS A 224 -1.23 1.52 8.05
N MET A 225 -1.65 2.67 8.59
CA MET A 225 -1.77 2.88 10.03
C MET A 225 -3.24 3.08 10.45
N ASP A 226 -3.58 2.59 11.66
CA ASP A 226 -4.79 2.90 12.43
C ASP A 226 -6.14 2.46 11.82
N ASN A 227 -6.18 1.68 10.75
CA ASN A 227 -7.43 1.37 10.03
C ASN A 227 -7.84 -0.10 10.00
N VAL A 228 -6.96 -1.00 10.42
CA VAL A 228 -7.21 -2.44 10.40
C VAL A 228 -7.12 -3.06 11.80
N ALA A 229 -8.04 -3.96 12.09
CA ALA A 229 -8.18 -4.56 13.43
C ALA A 229 -6.98 -5.43 13.85
N HIS A 230 -6.22 -5.96 12.91
CA HIS A 230 -5.05 -6.81 13.13
C HIS A 230 -3.72 -6.03 13.18
N ALA A 231 -3.75 -4.68 13.11
CA ALA A 231 -2.59 -3.86 13.40
C ALA A 231 -2.13 -4.06 14.85
N THR A 232 -0.81 -4.14 15.06
CA THR A 232 -0.23 -4.27 16.42
C THR A 232 0.55 -3.04 16.84
N ILE A 233 0.77 -2.08 15.94
CA ILE A 233 1.43 -0.81 16.19
C ILE A 233 0.54 0.30 15.63
N SER A 234 0.08 1.21 16.48
CA SER A 234 -0.62 2.42 16.07
C SER A 234 0.35 3.48 15.53
N ARG A 235 -0.16 4.50 14.83
CA ARG A 235 0.65 5.68 14.40
C ARG A 235 1.35 6.35 15.58
N ALA A 236 0.67 6.48 16.73
CA ALA A 236 1.25 7.03 17.95
C ALA A 236 2.39 6.15 18.51
N ASP A 237 2.18 4.83 18.56
CA ASP A 237 3.21 3.88 19.01
C ASP A 237 4.41 3.87 18.06
N MET A 238 4.18 3.91 16.75
CA MET A 238 5.26 3.97 15.75
C MET A 238 6.09 5.24 15.93
N LYS A 239 5.46 6.41 16.09
CA LYS A 239 6.17 7.68 16.36
C LYS A 239 7.07 7.56 17.59
N LYS A 240 6.54 7.01 18.69
CA LYS A 240 7.30 6.79 19.93
C LYS A 240 8.50 5.85 19.71
N ARG A 241 8.27 4.69 19.08
CA ARG A 241 9.33 3.69 18.83
C ARG A 241 10.43 4.21 17.91
N LEU A 242 10.06 5.00 16.88
CA LEU A 242 11.02 5.63 15.97
C LEU A 242 11.85 6.70 16.70
N ALA A 243 11.25 7.48 17.61
CA ALA A 243 11.98 8.42 18.45
C ALA A 243 12.97 7.72 19.39
N GLU A 244 12.58 6.60 20.02
CA GLU A 244 13.46 5.76 20.84
C GLU A 244 14.67 5.19 20.05
N ARG A 245 14.53 5.08 18.72
CA ARG A 245 15.60 4.68 17.78
C ARG A 245 16.40 5.86 17.20
N GLY A 246 16.04 7.11 17.54
CA GLY A 246 16.64 8.32 16.97
C GLY A 246 16.30 8.56 15.50
N LEU A 247 15.10 8.11 15.06
CA LEU A 247 14.66 8.15 13.66
C LEU A 247 13.49 9.12 13.43
N GLU A 248 13.07 9.90 14.41
CA GLU A 248 11.91 10.79 14.36
C GLU A 248 12.00 11.85 13.24
N THR A 249 13.21 12.27 12.87
CA THR A 249 13.46 13.24 11.80
C THR A 249 13.75 12.59 10.45
N ARG A 250 13.90 11.25 10.41
CA ARG A 250 14.26 10.48 9.21
C ARG A 250 13.05 9.80 8.56
N VAL A 251 11.94 9.72 9.27
CA VAL A 251 10.73 9.02 8.82
C VAL A 251 9.55 9.96 8.87
N ILE A 252 8.86 10.07 7.74
CA ILE A 252 7.64 10.86 7.58
C ILE A 252 6.45 9.95 7.83
N MET A 253 5.52 10.38 8.66
CA MET A 253 4.29 9.64 8.95
C MET A 253 3.10 10.57 8.76
N PRO A 254 2.55 10.64 7.54
CA PRO A 254 1.48 11.56 7.21
C PRO A 254 0.18 11.20 7.94
N ASP A 255 -0.60 12.20 8.27
CA ASP A 255 -2.00 12.00 8.66
C ASP A 255 -2.85 11.69 7.42
N ASP A 256 -4.01 11.04 7.63
CA ASP A 256 -4.95 10.76 6.55
C ASP A 256 -5.43 12.10 5.93
N GLY A 257 -5.40 12.19 4.62
CA GLY A 257 -5.66 13.40 3.84
C GLY A 257 -4.42 14.29 3.57
N GLN A 258 -3.32 14.12 4.29
CA GLN A 258 -2.12 14.94 4.14
C GLN A 258 -1.42 14.71 2.80
N ILE A 259 -0.94 15.81 2.19
CA ILE A 259 -0.14 15.78 0.96
C ILE A 259 1.33 16.06 1.31
N LEU A 260 2.20 15.22 0.78
CA LEU A 260 3.65 15.39 0.80
C LEU A 260 4.14 15.76 -0.60
N THR A 261 4.99 16.77 -0.71
CA THR A 261 5.55 17.24 -1.99
C THR A 261 7.05 16.98 -2.01
N PHE A 262 7.51 16.33 -3.08
CA PHE A 262 8.92 16.05 -3.33
C PHE A 262 9.34 16.79 -4.62
N PRO A 263 10.44 17.58 -4.57
CA PRO A 263 10.92 18.25 -5.77
C PRO A 263 11.36 17.23 -6.82
N ALA A 264 11.30 17.64 -8.10
CA ALA A 264 11.89 16.88 -9.19
C ALA A 264 13.41 16.73 -8.96
N ASP A 265 13.99 15.62 -9.37
CA ASP A 265 15.44 15.49 -9.47
C ASP A 265 15.95 16.46 -10.55
N ARG A 266 16.92 17.33 -10.19
CA ARG A 266 17.52 18.28 -11.12
C ARG A 266 18.79 17.73 -11.73
#